data_3a6d4e8b222f83df6070c1a32f76948a
#
_entry.id   3a6d4e8b222f83df6070c1a32f76948a
#
_cell.length_a   1.000
_cell.length_b   1.000
_cell.length_c   1.000
_cell.angle_alpha   90.00
_cell.angle_beta   90.00
_cell.angle_gamma   90.00
#
_symmetry.space_group_name_H-M   'P 1'
#
loop_
_entity.id
_entity.type
_entity.pdbx_description
1 polymer ?
#
loop_
_entity_poly.entity_id
_entity_poly.type
_entity_poly.pdbx_seq_one_letter_code
_entity_poly.pdbx_strand_id
1 'polypeptide(L)'
;MKTAVFSSHQFEINSITKANNNKHELVFIEQSLSAQTIDLAKNCKAICIFVNDTVDATILKKLLVHNIKCIALRSAGFNHVDIINAKKLGFKVARVPEYSPYSVAEHAVMLMLALNRKIVHAHNRINELNFSLNGLGGFDMHGKTVGIIGTGKIGQQIAKILYGFGCKIIAFDQIENETLKKQCNVSYVDLKSIFAQADILTLHMPLSQETKHIINKKNIHLMKTGVMLINTSRGGLIDTKAVIDGIKSEKIGYFGMDVYEDEGGLFFEDHSQTVLQDDVFARLMSFQNVLITSHQAFLTETALQNIATTTIHNLNCFEQNIQSGNEIENLKN
;
A
#
# COMPACT_ATOMS: atom_id res chain seq x y z
N MET A 1 5.12 -17.41 -24.12
CA MET A 1 3.68 -17.07 -24.14
C MET A 1 3.51 -15.57 -24.39
N LYS A 2 2.50 -15.14 -25.20
CA LYS A 2 2.18 -13.73 -25.39
C LYS A 2 1.32 -13.22 -24.23
N THR A 3 1.72 -12.13 -23.57
CA THR A 3 1.08 -11.59 -22.36
C THR A 3 0.88 -10.09 -22.51
N ALA A 4 -0.34 -9.60 -22.27
CA ALA A 4 -0.63 -8.17 -22.19
C ALA A 4 -0.35 -7.68 -20.76
N VAL A 5 0.50 -6.65 -20.65
CA VAL A 5 0.91 -6.05 -19.38
C VAL A 5 0.23 -4.68 -19.27
N PHE A 6 -0.90 -4.61 -18.58
CA PHE A 6 -1.69 -3.38 -18.40
C PHE A 6 -1.11 -2.48 -17.31
N SER A 7 -1.48 -1.21 -17.33
CA SER A 7 -0.96 -0.20 -16.39
C SER A 7 0.57 -0.28 -16.27
N SER A 8 1.24 -0.31 -17.43
CA SER A 8 2.70 -0.43 -17.49
C SER A 8 3.34 0.91 -17.22
N HIS A 9 4.14 0.98 -16.17
CA HIS A 9 4.86 2.19 -15.79
C HIS A 9 6.35 2.08 -16.08
N GLN A 10 6.98 3.19 -16.46
CA GLN A 10 8.40 3.23 -16.82
C GLN A 10 9.31 2.71 -15.71
N PHE A 11 8.95 2.90 -14.44
CA PHE A 11 9.75 2.46 -13.31
C PHE A 11 9.88 0.93 -13.18
N GLU A 12 8.96 0.14 -13.76
CA GLU A 12 8.96 -1.32 -13.64
C GLU A 12 9.37 -2.05 -14.93
N ILE A 13 9.21 -1.41 -16.11
CA ILE A 13 9.45 -2.05 -17.43
C ILE A 13 10.84 -2.68 -17.50
N ASN A 14 11.86 -1.97 -17.04
CA ASN A 14 13.23 -2.46 -17.07
C ASN A 14 13.42 -3.73 -16.23
N SER A 15 12.86 -3.76 -15.02
CA SER A 15 12.94 -4.92 -14.11
C SER A 15 12.20 -6.13 -14.70
N ILE A 16 10.99 -5.92 -15.25
CA ILE A 16 10.18 -6.97 -15.87
C ILE A 16 10.88 -7.51 -17.13
N THR A 17 11.41 -6.64 -17.98
CA THR A 17 12.11 -7.03 -19.22
C THR A 17 13.37 -7.84 -18.88
N LYS A 18 14.15 -7.41 -17.91
CA LYS A 18 15.33 -8.13 -17.42
C LYS A 18 14.99 -9.50 -16.86
N ALA A 19 13.95 -9.58 -16.02
CA ALA A 19 13.49 -10.86 -15.44
C ALA A 19 12.92 -11.79 -16.51
N ASN A 20 12.24 -11.25 -17.52
CA ASN A 20 11.67 -12.00 -18.64
C ASN A 20 12.73 -12.70 -19.48
N ASN A 21 13.88 -12.08 -19.69
CA ASN A 21 14.99 -12.63 -20.48
C ASN A 21 14.50 -13.30 -21.79
N ASN A 22 13.64 -12.64 -22.52
CA ASN A 22 13.03 -13.09 -23.79
C ASN A 22 12.22 -14.40 -23.72
N LYS A 23 11.79 -14.84 -22.54
CA LYS A 23 10.99 -16.07 -22.39
C LYS A 23 9.54 -15.89 -22.88
N HIS A 24 8.97 -14.72 -22.69
CA HIS A 24 7.61 -14.37 -23.10
C HIS A 24 7.62 -13.16 -24.02
N GLU A 25 6.62 -13.08 -24.91
CA GLU A 25 6.31 -11.88 -25.69
C GLU A 25 5.45 -10.97 -24.79
N LEU A 26 6.05 -9.92 -24.19
CA LEU A 26 5.36 -8.97 -23.34
C LEU A 26 4.89 -7.77 -24.16
N VAL A 27 3.59 -7.51 -24.14
CA VAL A 27 2.98 -6.32 -24.75
C VAL A 27 2.67 -5.33 -23.63
N PHE A 28 3.53 -4.33 -23.48
CA PHE A 28 3.34 -3.28 -22.47
C PHE A 28 2.27 -2.29 -22.93
N ILE A 29 1.28 -2.05 -22.07
CA ILE A 29 0.10 -1.20 -22.30
C ILE A 29 0.04 -0.20 -21.15
N GLU A 30 0.19 1.09 -21.43
CA GLU A 30 0.15 2.16 -20.43
C GLU A 30 -1.26 2.29 -19.80
N GLN A 31 -2.30 2.08 -20.62
CA GLN A 31 -3.68 2.20 -20.18
C GLN A 31 -4.02 1.13 -19.13
N SER A 32 -4.86 1.52 -18.17
CA SER A 32 -5.45 0.60 -17.21
C SER A 32 -6.41 -0.36 -17.88
N LEU A 33 -6.53 -1.58 -17.33
CA LEU A 33 -7.49 -2.56 -17.78
C LEU A 33 -8.91 -2.12 -17.44
N SER A 34 -9.73 -1.98 -18.48
CA SER A 34 -11.13 -1.60 -18.39
C SER A 34 -11.95 -2.26 -19.48
N ALA A 35 -13.26 -2.02 -19.47
CA ALA A 35 -14.14 -2.50 -20.53
C ALA A 35 -13.85 -1.89 -21.92
N GLN A 36 -13.16 -0.75 -21.96
CA GLN A 36 -12.76 -0.04 -23.18
C GLN A 36 -11.38 -0.48 -23.69
N THR A 37 -10.49 -0.90 -22.79
CA THR A 37 -9.08 -1.18 -23.13
C THR A 37 -8.78 -2.67 -23.25
N ILE A 38 -9.68 -3.55 -22.82
CA ILE A 38 -9.49 -5.00 -22.82
C ILE A 38 -9.16 -5.59 -24.19
N ASP A 39 -9.65 -4.98 -25.28
CA ASP A 39 -9.38 -5.41 -26.63
C ASP A 39 -7.90 -5.28 -27.04
N LEU A 40 -7.11 -4.48 -26.28
CA LEU A 40 -5.65 -4.41 -26.46
C LEU A 40 -4.95 -5.73 -26.08
N ALA A 41 -5.62 -6.59 -25.29
CA ALA A 41 -5.12 -7.93 -24.97
C ALA A 41 -5.46 -9.00 -26.04
N LYS A 42 -6.12 -8.61 -27.14
CA LYS A 42 -6.48 -9.54 -28.23
C LYS A 42 -5.23 -10.29 -28.70
N ASN A 43 -5.38 -11.62 -28.87
CA ASN A 43 -4.31 -12.55 -29.23
C ASN A 43 -3.25 -12.81 -28.11
N CYS A 44 -3.44 -12.30 -26.89
CA CYS A 44 -2.65 -12.71 -25.73
C CYS A 44 -3.22 -13.99 -25.09
N LYS A 45 -2.38 -14.71 -24.35
CA LYS A 45 -2.77 -15.91 -23.59
C LYS A 45 -2.95 -15.63 -22.11
N ALA A 46 -2.34 -14.55 -21.63
CA ALA A 46 -2.43 -14.08 -20.26
C ALA A 46 -2.51 -12.56 -20.21
N ILE A 47 -3.02 -12.05 -19.11
CA ILE A 47 -2.84 -10.65 -18.71
C ILE A 47 -1.98 -10.55 -17.47
N CYS A 48 -1.25 -9.45 -17.37
CA CYS A 48 -0.49 -9.06 -16.20
C CYS A 48 -0.98 -7.68 -15.76
N ILE A 49 -1.49 -7.57 -14.53
CA ILE A 49 -2.20 -6.39 -14.04
C ILE A 49 -1.51 -5.76 -12.85
N PHE A 50 -1.78 -4.47 -12.63
CA PHE A 50 -1.29 -3.68 -11.52
C PHE A 50 -2.41 -3.37 -10.50
N VAL A 51 -2.11 -2.67 -9.41
CA VAL A 51 -3.06 -2.43 -8.30
C VAL A 51 -4.23 -1.51 -8.68
N ASN A 52 -4.08 -0.67 -9.68
CA ASN A 52 -5.10 0.25 -10.18
C ASN A 52 -5.99 -0.37 -11.30
N ASP A 53 -5.67 -1.57 -11.78
CA ASP A 53 -6.53 -2.31 -12.69
C ASP A 53 -7.72 -2.94 -11.94
N THR A 54 -8.87 -3.04 -12.56
CA THR A 54 -10.04 -3.71 -11.98
C THR A 54 -10.45 -4.89 -12.84
N VAL A 55 -10.57 -6.08 -12.21
CA VAL A 55 -11.03 -7.31 -12.86
C VAL A 55 -12.31 -7.79 -12.19
N ASP A 56 -13.41 -7.17 -12.55
CA ASP A 56 -14.75 -7.54 -12.11
C ASP A 56 -15.35 -8.69 -12.96
N ALA A 57 -16.57 -9.10 -12.64
CA ALA A 57 -17.29 -10.15 -13.38
C ALA A 57 -17.49 -9.81 -14.88
N THR A 58 -17.57 -8.53 -15.24
CA THR A 58 -17.73 -8.08 -16.63
C THR A 58 -16.43 -8.25 -17.40
N ILE A 59 -15.31 -7.83 -16.82
CA ILE A 59 -13.97 -8.00 -17.41
C ILE A 59 -13.65 -9.49 -17.55
N LEU A 60 -13.92 -10.31 -16.54
CA LEU A 60 -13.72 -11.76 -16.62
C LEU A 60 -14.45 -12.39 -17.81
N LYS A 61 -15.72 -12.04 -18.04
CA LYS A 61 -16.47 -12.54 -19.21
C LYS A 61 -15.84 -12.12 -20.53
N LYS A 62 -15.37 -10.87 -20.65
CA LYS A 62 -14.70 -10.38 -21.86
C LYS A 62 -13.35 -11.07 -22.08
N LEU A 63 -12.59 -11.35 -21.03
CA LEU A 63 -11.33 -12.11 -21.13
C LEU A 63 -11.57 -13.51 -21.70
N LEU A 64 -12.68 -14.18 -21.31
CA LEU A 64 -13.05 -15.48 -21.89
C LEU A 64 -13.34 -15.40 -23.40
N VAL A 65 -13.96 -14.31 -23.88
CA VAL A 65 -14.17 -14.09 -25.33
C VAL A 65 -12.83 -14.05 -26.08
N HIS A 66 -11.79 -13.51 -25.47
CA HIS A 66 -10.44 -13.49 -26.02
C HIS A 66 -9.63 -14.77 -25.74
N ASN A 67 -10.25 -15.81 -25.14
CA ASN A 67 -9.58 -17.06 -24.71
C ASN A 67 -8.42 -16.83 -23.73
N ILE A 68 -8.51 -15.81 -22.89
CA ILE A 68 -7.55 -15.51 -21.83
C ILE A 68 -8.08 -16.08 -20.52
N LYS A 69 -7.29 -16.94 -19.86
CA LYS A 69 -7.63 -17.58 -18.58
C LYS A 69 -6.53 -17.46 -17.51
N CYS A 70 -5.47 -16.74 -17.79
CA CYS A 70 -4.34 -16.56 -16.89
C CYS A 70 -4.20 -15.08 -16.51
N ILE A 71 -4.22 -14.79 -15.21
CA ILE A 71 -4.09 -13.44 -14.64
C ILE A 71 -2.92 -13.43 -13.66
N ALA A 72 -1.86 -12.71 -13.99
CA ALA A 72 -0.73 -12.48 -13.10
C ALA A 72 -0.87 -11.10 -12.46
N LEU A 73 -0.84 -11.01 -11.12
CA LEU A 73 -0.85 -9.75 -10.39
C LEU A 73 0.58 -9.35 -10.04
N ARG A 74 0.96 -8.10 -10.35
CA ARG A 74 2.22 -7.49 -9.91
C ARG A 74 2.12 -6.90 -8.50
N SER A 75 1.27 -7.49 -7.65
CA SER A 75 0.98 -6.99 -6.30
C SER A 75 0.77 -8.13 -5.30
N ALA A 76 0.92 -7.83 -4.02
CA ALA A 76 0.57 -8.75 -2.94
C ALA A 76 -0.94 -8.72 -2.65
N GLY A 77 -1.55 -7.52 -2.69
CA GLY A 77 -3.00 -7.35 -2.57
C GLY A 77 -3.73 -7.76 -3.85
N PHE A 78 -4.97 -8.22 -3.70
CA PHE A 78 -5.81 -8.70 -4.81
C PHE A 78 -7.27 -8.23 -4.70
N ASN A 79 -7.55 -7.21 -3.92
CA ASN A 79 -8.91 -6.67 -3.70
C ASN A 79 -9.57 -6.13 -4.99
N HIS A 80 -8.76 -5.80 -6.00
CA HIS A 80 -9.19 -5.32 -7.31
C HIS A 80 -9.59 -6.44 -8.30
N VAL A 81 -9.55 -7.72 -7.86
CA VAL A 81 -9.92 -8.89 -8.67
C VAL A 81 -11.07 -9.64 -8.01
N ASP A 82 -12.12 -9.91 -8.76
CA ASP A 82 -13.23 -10.78 -8.33
C ASP A 82 -12.78 -12.26 -8.36
N ILE A 83 -12.08 -12.68 -7.32
CA ILE A 83 -11.52 -14.03 -7.20
C ILE A 83 -12.61 -15.11 -7.20
N ILE A 84 -13.80 -14.81 -6.63
CA ILE A 84 -14.90 -15.79 -6.57
C ILE A 84 -15.35 -16.14 -7.97
N ASN A 85 -15.65 -15.14 -8.79
CA ASN A 85 -16.08 -15.34 -10.16
C ASN A 85 -14.92 -15.84 -11.05
N ALA A 86 -13.70 -15.36 -10.86
CA ALA A 86 -12.54 -15.86 -11.57
C ALA A 86 -12.39 -17.38 -11.39
N LYS A 87 -12.47 -17.87 -10.16
CA LYS A 87 -12.42 -19.31 -9.85
C LYS A 87 -13.55 -20.10 -10.49
N LYS A 88 -14.81 -19.60 -10.40
CA LYS A 88 -15.98 -20.24 -11.02
C LYS A 88 -15.84 -20.37 -12.54
N LEU A 89 -15.19 -19.39 -13.17
CA LEU A 89 -14.98 -19.33 -14.62
C LEU A 89 -13.70 -20.05 -15.08
N GLY A 90 -12.97 -20.68 -14.15
CA GLY A 90 -11.77 -21.47 -14.44
C GLY A 90 -10.53 -20.64 -14.76
N PHE A 91 -10.44 -19.40 -14.26
CA PHE A 91 -9.22 -18.61 -14.35
C PHE A 91 -8.14 -19.11 -13.40
N LYS A 92 -6.90 -19.04 -13.84
CA LYS A 92 -5.72 -19.17 -13.01
C LYS A 92 -5.28 -17.76 -12.62
N VAL A 93 -5.26 -17.46 -11.32
CA VAL A 93 -4.89 -16.16 -10.79
C VAL A 93 -3.73 -16.35 -9.82
N ALA A 94 -2.57 -15.77 -10.15
CA ALA A 94 -1.38 -15.79 -9.29
C ALA A 94 -0.91 -14.38 -8.97
N ARG A 95 -0.40 -14.18 -7.77
CA ARG A 95 0.05 -12.89 -7.26
C ARG A 95 1.53 -12.89 -6.91
N VAL A 96 2.04 -11.76 -6.48
CA VAL A 96 3.35 -11.64 -5.82
C VAL A 96 3.10 -11.60 -4.31
N PRO A 97 3.21 -12.73 -3.59
CA PRO A 97 2.82 -12.81 -2.17
C PRO A 97 3.70 -11.94 -1.27
N GLU A 98 4.93 -11.70 -1.69
CA GLU A 98 5.92 -10.90 -0.97
C GLU A 98 6.94 -10.33 -1.96
N TYR A 99 7.36 -9.08 -1.76
CA TYR A 99 8.39 -8.46 -2.59
C TYR A 99 9.51 -7.80 -1.77
N SER A 100 9.20 -7.01 -0.73
CA SER A 100 10.13 -6.47 0.26
C SER A 100 9.37 -5.89 1.45
N PRO A 101 9.29 -6.57 2.59
CA PRO A 101 8.69 -6.00 3.79
C PRO A 101 9.48 -4.80 4.33
N TYR A 102 10.76 -4.71 4.00
CA TYR A 102 11.64 -3.60 4.42
C TYR A 102 11.26 -2.30 3.71
N SER A 103 10.99 -2.30 2.40
CA SER A 103 10.65 -1.09 1.65
C SER A 103 9.46 -0.35 2.26
N VAL A 104 8.38 -1.07 2.56
CA VAL A 104 7.17 -0.48 3.15
C VAL A 104 7.41 -0.05 4.62
N ALA A 105 8.17 -0.85 5.38
CA ALA A 105 8.50 -0.52 6.76
C ALA A 105 9.36 0.75 6.86
N GLU A 106 10.41 0.85 6.04
CA GLU A 106 11.29 2.01 5.97
C GLU A 106 10.54 3.26 5.50
N HIS A 107 9.64 3.11 4.53
CA HIS A 107 8.79 4.21 4.06
C HIS A 107 7.85 4.73 5.16
N ALA A 108 7.23 3.85 5.94
CA ALA A 108 6.40 4.24 7.07
C ALA A 108 7.20 5.03 8.12
N VAL A 109 8.41 4.58 8.43
CA VAL A 109 9.32 5.28 9.37
C VAL A 109 9.79 6.61 8.77
N MET A 110 10.08 6.66 7.46
CA MET A 110 10.40 7.90 6.76
C MET A 110 9.28 8.93 6.90
N LEU A 111 8.00 8.52 6.69
CA LEU A 111 6.85 9.41 6.88
C LEU A 111 6.77 9.93 8.33
N MET A 112 7.01 9.08 9.34
CA MET A 112 7.06 9.50 10.75
C MET A 112 8.12 10.57 10.98
N LEU A 113 9.33 10.35 10.50
CA LEU A 113 10.46 11.27 10.68
C LEU A 113 10.27 12.56 9.90
N ALA A 114 9.76 12.48 8.65
CA ALA A 114 9.52 13.63 7.80
C ALA A 114 8.46 14.57 8.38
N LEU A 115 7.35 14.01 8.89
CA LEU A 115 6.30 14.75 9.59
C LEU A 115 6.80 15.37 10.88
N ASN A 116 7.45 14.57 11.74
CA ASN A 116 7.98 15.01 13.02
C ASN A 116 8.95 16.20 12.86
N ARG A 117 9.90 16.06 11.93
CA ARG A 117 10.95 17.08 11.71
C ARG A 117 10.55 18.12 10.67
N LYS A 118 9.30 18.03 10.12
CA LYS A 118 8.75 18.96 9.12
C LYS A 118 9.69 19.20 7.94
N ILE A 119 10.37 18.13 7.49
CA ILE A 119 11.52 18.25 6.59
C ILE A 119 11.16 18.87 5.23
N VAL A 120 9.97 18.54 4.68
CA VAL A 120 9.49 19.13 3.43
C VAL A 120 9.32 20.63 3.57
N HIS A 121 8.69 21.08 4.66
CA HIS A 121 8.47 22.49 4.94
C HIS A 121 9.79 23.24 5.20
N ALA A 122 10.71 22.62 5.97
CA ALA A 122 12.04 23.20 6.21
C ALA A 122 12.83 23.36 4.92
N HIS A 123 12.81 22.34 4.04
CA HIS A 123 13.49 22.37 2.74
C HIS A 123 12.92 23.48 1.83
N ASN A 124 11.60 23.60 1.73
CA ASN A 124 10.96 24.64 0.92
C ASN A 124 11.36 26.05 1.40
N ARG A 125 11.39 26.29 2.72
CA ARG A 125 11.86 27.57 3.28
C ARG A 125 13.29 27.91 2.87
N ILE A 126 14.21 26.93 2.88
CA ILE A 126 15.59 27.15 2.45
C ILE A 126 15.65 27.63 0.99
N ASN A 127 14.83 27.04 0.10
CA ASN A 127 14.74 27.43 -1.30
C ASN A 127 14.21 28.86 -1.47
N GLU A 128 13.42 29.34 -0.50
CA GLU A 128 12.90 30.72 -0.42
C GLU A 128 13.83 31.66 0.38
N LEU A 129 15.04 31.25 0.72
CA LEU A 129 16.02 31.97 1.57
C LEU A 129 15.49 32.32 2.97
N ASN A 130 14.50 31.58 3.47
CA ASN A 130 13.98 31.72 4.82
C ASN A 130 14.66 30.72 5.76
N PHE A 131 15.65 31.16 6.51
CA PHE A 131 16.44 30.35 7.45
C PHE A 131 15.88 30.35 8.88
N SER A 132 14.68 30.87 9.11
CA SER A 132 14.04 30.89 10.43
C SER A 132 13.66 29.49 10.88
N LEU A 133 13.95 29.16 12.14
CA LEU A 133 13.56 27.90 12.78
C LEU A 133 12.16 27.94 13.41
N ASN A 134 11.50 29.08 13.39
CA ASN A 134 10.19 29.25 14.00
C ASN A 134 9.16 28.26 13.40
N GLY A 135 8.49 27.51 14.27
CA GLY A 135 7.49 26.53 13.86
C GLY A 135 8.06 25.20 13.33
N LEU A 136 9.39 24.99 13.26
CA LEU A 136 10.02 23.75 12.79
C LEU A 136 10.33 22.76 13.94
N GLY A 137 10.01 23.10 15.20
CA GLY A 137 10.24 22.21 16.34
C GLY A 137 9.51 20.86 16.15
N GLY A 138 10.22 19.78 16.39
CA GLY A 138 9.72 18.42 16.47
C GLY A 138 9.87 17.83 17.87
N PHE A 139 9.68 16.53 17.99
CA PHE A 139 9.88 15.77 19.23
C PHE A 139 10.89 14.64 19.02
N ASP A 140 11.45 14.11 20.11
CA ASP A 140 12.30 12.92 20.02
C ASP A 140 11.45 11.66 19.91
N MET A 141 11.80 10.76 18.99
CA MET A 141 11.16 9.45 18.86
C MET A 141 11.45 8.58 20.08
N HIS A 142 12.65 8.74 20.66
CA HIS A 142 13.07 8.02 21.86
C HIS A 142 12.05 8.19 23.01
N GLY A 143 11.65 7.07 23.62
CA GLY A 143 10.71 7.06 24.73
C GLY A 143 9.24 7.22 24.33
N LYS A 144 8.90 7.53 23.07
CA LYS A 144 7.50 7.57 22.60
C LYS A 144 6.90 6.17 22.53
N THR A 145 5.60 6.09 22.78
CA THR A 145 4.83 4.85 22.62
C THR A 145 4.33 4.76 21.18
N VAL A 146 4.77 3.73 20.46
CA VAL A 146 4.30 3.45 19.10
C VAL A 146 3.35 2.27 19.14
N GLY A 147 2.13 2.49 18.64
CA GLY A 147 1.10 1.47 18.44
C GLY A 147 1.17 0.91 17.03
N ILE A 148 1.42 -0.40 16.91
CA ILE A 148 1.47 -1.10 15.63
C ILE A 148 0.23 -1.96 15.51
N ILE A 149 -0.65 -1.66 14.53
CA ILE A 149 -1.84 -2.46 14.25
C ILE A 149 -1.55 -3.38 13.08
N GLY A 150 -1.37 -4.67 13.34
CA GLY A 150 -0.88 -5.68 12.42
C GLY A 150 0.62 -5.92 12.56
N THR A 151 1.01 -7.11 13.05
CA THR A 151 2.41 -7.54 13.24
C THR A 151 2.81 -8.63 12.25
N GLY A 152 2.25 -8.60 11.04
CA GLY A 152 2.70 -9.40 9.91
C GLY A 152 4.12 -9.04 9.47
N LYS A 153 4.54 -9.48 8.29
CA LYS A 153 5.92 -9.30 7.80
C LYS A 153 6.41 -7.83 7.85
N ILE A 154 5.55 -6.87 7.47
CA ILE A 154 5.88 -5.43 7.49
C ILE A 154 5.92 -4.90 8.93
N GLY A 155 4.85 -5.14 9.72
CA GLY A 155 4.78 -4.66 11.10
C GLY A 155 5.92 -5.17 11.99
N GLN A 156 6.42 -6.38 11.72
CA GLN A 156 7.62 -6.91 12.39
C GLN A 156 8.87 -6.06 12.11
N GLN A 157 9.08 -5.63 10.86
CA GLN A 157 10.25 -4.81 10.53
C GLN A 157 10.12 -3.41 11.15
N ILE A 158 8.92 -2.82 11.14
CA ILE A 158 8.66 -1.55 11.83
C ILE A 158 8.95 -1.65 13.32
N ALA A 159 8.50 -2.72 14.00
CA ALA A 159 8.78 -2.93 15.40
C ALA A 159 10.29 -2.95 15.67
N LYS A 160 11.07 -3.67 14.85
CA LYS A 160 12.53 -3.72 14.97
C LYS A 160 13.19 -2.36 14.76
N ILE A 161 12.79 -1.62 13.72
CA ILE A 161 13.35 -0.29 13.42
C ILE A 161 13.05 0.68 14.57
N LEU A 162 11.80 0.75 15.02
CA LEU A 162 11.38 1.67 16.06
C LEU A 162 11.91 1.30 17.46
N TYR A 163 12.12 0.00 17.72
CA TYR A 163 12.83 -0.45 18.90
C TYR A 163 14.28 0.10 18.92
N GLY A 164 14.95 0.08 17.75
CA GLY A 164 16.28 0.70 17.58
C GLY A 164 16.30 2.22 17.83
N PHE A 165 15.17 2.92 17.63
CA PHE A 165 14.98 4.32 18.00
C PHE A 165 14.74 4.53 19.51
N GLY A 166 14.64 3.46 20.31
CA GLY A 166 14.32 3.54 21.74
C GLY A 166 12.85 3.83 22.03
N CYS A 167 11.95 3.53 21.07
CA CYS A 167 10.51 3.63 21.29
C CYS A 167 10.00 2.51 22.18
N LYS A 168 8.90 2.75 22.90
CA LYS A 168 8.08 1.73 23.55
C LYS A 168 7.10 1.18 22.52
N ILE A 169 7.09 -0.13 22.30
CA ILE A 169 6.27 -0.74 21.26
C ILE A 169 5.08 -1.46 21.90
N ILE A 170 3.87 -1.03 21.55
CA ILE A 170 2.63 -1.76 21.82
C ILE A 170 2.04 -2.23 20.49
N ALA A 171 1.41 -3.38 20.47
CA ALA A 171 0.89 -3.96 19.25
C ALA A 171 -0.52 -4.55 19.43
N PHE A 172 -1.26 -4.59 18.33
CA PHE A 172 -2.48 -5.36 18.21
C PHE A 172 -2.41 -6.26 16.97
N ASP A 173 -2.68 -7.53 17.15
CA ASP A 173 -2.84 -8.51 16.07
C ASP A 173 -3.77 -9.64 16.57
N GLN A 174 -4.32 -10.42 15.63
CA GLN A 174 -5.07 -11.63 15.97
C GLN A 174 -4.15 -12.74 16.51
N ILE A 175 -2.89 -12.76 16.06
CA ILE A 175 -1.87 -13.72 16.47
C ILE A 175 -0.66 -12.94 17.00
N GLU A 176 -0.36 -13.13 18.27
CA GLU A 176 0.79 -12.50 18.90
C GLU A 176 2.10 -13.15 18.42
N ASN A 177 3.13 -12.34 18.18
CA ASN A 177 4.43 -12.80 17.74
C ASN A 177 5.42 -12.86 18.90
N GLU A 178 5.68 -14.07 19.40
CA GLU A 178 6.57 -14.31 20.53
C GLU A 178 8.02 -13.85 20.28
N THR A 179 8.46 -13.86 19.01
CA THR A 179 9.80 -13.36 18.65
C THR A 179 9.89 -11.85 18.86
N LEU A 180 8.86 -11.10 18.49
CA LEU A 180 8.82 -9.65 18.71
C LEU A 180 8.75 -9.29 20.20
N LYS A 181 7.99 -10.03 21.00
CA LYS A 181 7.99 -9.86 22.47
C LYS A 181 9.39 -9.96 23.04
N LYS A 182 10.15 -10.99 22.62
CA LYS A 182 11.51 -11.26 23.15
C LYS A 182 12.56 -10.29 22.60
N GLN A 183 12.53 -9.99 21.30
CA GLN A 183 13.59 -9.22 20.64
C GLN A 183 13.39 -7.71 20.70
N CYS A 184 12.13 -7.24 20.70
CA CYS A 184 11.78 -5.83 20.62
C CYS A 184 10.93 -5.37 21.82
N ASN A 185 10.79 -6.21 22.86
CA ASN A 185 9.98 -5.91 24.05
C ASN A 185 8.56 -5.41 23.71
N VAL A 186 7.94 -6.03 22.67
CA VAL A 186 6.60 -5.66 22.22
C VAL A 186 5.55 -6.14 23.21
N SER A 187 4.68 -5.25 23.67
CA SER A 187 3.53 -5.58 24.49
C SER A 187 2.27 -5.63 23.64
N TYR A 188 1.60 -6.78 23.57
CA TYR A 188 0.31 -6.89 22.90
C TYR A 188 -0.82 -6.40 23.79
N VAL A 189 -1.69 -5.59 23.24
CA VAL A 189 -2.83 -4.97 23.93
C VAL A 189 -4.08 -5.00 23.03
N ASP A 190 -5.26 -4.78 23.60
CA ASP A 190 -6.49 -4.64 22.83
C ASP A 190 -6.54 -3.33 22.01
N LEU A 191 -7.45 -3.26 21.03
CA LEU A 191 -7.61 -2.09 20.16
C LEU A 191 -7.92 -0.79 20.93
N LYS A 192 -8.71 -0.85 21.98
CA LYS A 192 -9.03 0.33 22.76
C LYS A 192 -7.81 0.86 23.51
N SER A 193 -7.02 -0.06 24.05
CA SER A 193 -5.78 0.25 24.76
C SER A 193 -4.72 0.82 23.81
N ILE A 194 -4.57 0.29 22.59
CA ILE A 194 -3.59 0.81 21.63
C ILE A 194 -3.94 2.23 21.21
N PHE A 195 -5.23 2.54 20.95
CA PHE A 195 -5.66 3.89 20.65
C PHE A 195 -5.39 4.86 21.82
N ALA A 196 -5.67 4.47 23.06
CA ALA A 196 -5.50 5.34 24.20
C ALA A 196 -4.04 5.60 24.60
N GLN A 197 -3.13 4.69 24.29
CA GLN A 197 -1.75 4.74 24.77
C GLN A 197 -0.73 5.23 23.72
N ALA A 198 -1.03 5.08 22.43
CA ALA A 198 -0.09 5.40 21.37
C ALA A 198 0.11 6.92 21.21
N ASP A 199 1.37 7.35 21.14
CA ASP A 199 1.77 8.68 20.67
C ASP A 199 1.84 8.69 19.14
N ILE A 200 2.22 7.54 18.54
CA ILE A 200 2.29 7.30 17.11
C ILE A 200 1.55 5.99 16.84
N LEU A 201 0.62 6.01 15.89
CA LEU A 201 -0.16 4.86 15.48
C LEU A 201 0.13 4.53 14.01
N THR A 202 0.43 3.27 13.70
CA THR A 202 0.75 2.85 12.32
C THR A 202 0.02 1.55 11.96
N LEU A 203 -0.52 1.52 10.72
CA LEU A 203 -1.43 0.47 10.24
C LEU A 203 -0.71 -0.47 9.27
N HIS A 204 -0.72 -1.79 9.56
CA HIS A 204 -0.06 -2.83 8.77
C HIS A 204 -0.90 -4.11 8.68
N MET A 205 -2.22 -3.93 8.56
CA MET A 205 -3.19 -5.01 8.43
C MET A 205 -3.83 -5.02 7.04
N PRO A 206 -4.37 -6.15 6.58
CA PRO A 206 -5.15 -6.20 5.35
C PRO A 206 -6.48 -5.47 5.50
N LEU A 207 -7.03 -5.02 4.36
CA LEU A 207 -8.40 -4.51 4.29
C LEU A 207 -9.38 -5.69 4.16
N SER A 208 -10.26 -5.82 5.13
CA SER A 208 -11.39 -6.75 5.16
C SER A 208 -12.66 -6.02 5.60
N GLN A 209 -13.79 -6.72 5.68
CA GLN A 209 -15.01 -6.13 6.21
C GLN A 209 -14.86 -5.69 7.68
N GLU A 210 -14.11 -6.44 8.48
CA GLU A 210 -13.86 -6.17 9.90
C GLU A 210 -12.87 -5.03 10.12
N THR A 211 -11.93 -4.83 9.19
CA THR A 211 -10.90 -3.79 9.31
C THR A 211 -11.23 -2.51 8.55
N LYS A 212 -12.26 -2.54 7.69
CA LYS A 212 -12.71 -1.33 6.97
C LYS A 212 -13.07 -0.23 7.96
N HIS A 213 -12.50 0.95 7.72
CA HIS A 213 -12.68 2.13 8.57
C HIS A 213 -12.41 1.84 10.06
N ILE A 214 -11.39 1.02 10.35
CA ILE A 214 -10.92 0.84 11.74
C ILE A 214 -10.49 2.19 12.35
N ILE A 215 -10.01 3.11 11.53
CA ILE A 215 -9.82 4.51 11.89
C ILE A 215 -11.06 5.28 11.45
N ASN A 216 -11.94 5.55 12.40
CA ASN A 216 -13.20 6.28 12.25
C ASN A 216 -13.38 7.29 13.37
N LYS A 217 -14.42 8.09 13.31
CA LYS A 217 -14.71 9.14 14.29
C LYS A 217 -14.73 8.63 15.74
N LYS A 218 -15.31 7.43 15.98
CA LYS A 218 -15.39 6.83 17.32
C LYS A 218 -14.01 6.47 17.85
N ASN A 219 -13.19 5.82 17.02
CA ASN A 219 -11.86 5.35 17.43
C ASN A 219 -10.85 6.50 17.53
N ILE A 220 -10.95 7.51 16.66
CA ILE A 220 -10.16 8.75 16.76
C ILE A 220 -10.40 9.44 18.12
N HIS A 221 -11.64 9.45 18.59
CA HIS A 221 -11.95 10.06 19.90
C HIS A 221 -11.21 9.38 21.06
N LEU A 222 -10.91 8.10 20.97
CA LEU A 222 -10.16 7.35 22.01
C LEU A 222 -8.65 7.66 21.99
N MET A 223 -8.10 8.18 20.89
CA MET A 223 -6.67 8.43 20.74
C MET A 223 -6.20 9.56 21.64
N LYS A 224 -4.89 9.65 21.85
CA LYS A 224 -4.30 10.83 22.49
C LYS A 224 -4.49 12.07 21.62
N THR A 225 -4.64 13.23 22.23
CA THR A 225 -4.59 14.51 21.52
C THR A 225 -3.20 14.72 20.94
N GLY A 226 -3.13 15.13 19.68
CA GLY A 226 -1.85 15.31 18.97
C GLY A 226 -1.23 14.02 18.44
N VAL A 227 -1.96 12.89 18.42
CA VAL A 227 -1.44 11.60 17.90
C VAL A 227 -0.93 11.74 16.48
N MET A 228 0.17 11.04 16.18
CA MET A 228 0.63 10.84 14.79
C MET A 228 0.02 9.55 14.24
N LEU A 229 -0.67 9.65 13.10
CA LEU A 229 -1.29 8.51 12.41
C LEU A 229 -0.57 8.25 11.09
N ILE A 230 -0.17 7.00 10.84
CA ILE A 230 0.52 6.57 9.61
C ILE A 230 -0.23 5.41 8.95
N ASN A 231 -0.47 5.52 7.64
CA ASN A 231 -1.08 4.44 6.86
C ASN A 231 -0.31 4.20 5.55
N THR A 232 0.41 3.10 5.49
CA THR A 232 1.08 2.58 4.29
C THR A 232 0.54 1.20 3.88
N SER A 233 -0.69 0.88 4.30
CA SER A 233 -1.30 -0.43 4.08
C SER A 233 -2.41 -0.39 3.04
N ARG A 234 -3.62 0.05 3.40
CA ARG A 234 -4.77 0.22 2.49
C ARG A 234 -5.56 1.45 2.88
N GLY A 235 -5.98 2.24 1.88
CA GLY A 235 -6.77 3.46 2.11
C GLY A 235 -8.07 3.22 2.87
N GLY A 236 -8.81 2.19 2.49
CA GLY A 236 -10.09 1.84 3.12
C GLY A 236 -10.03 1.41 4.61
N LEU A 237 -8.85 1.32 5.23
CA LEU A 237 -8.71 1.20 6.69
C LEU A 237 -9.10 2.50 7.41
N ILE A 238 -9.13 3.61 6.70
CA ILE A 238 -9.35 4.96 7.23
C ILE A 238 -10.63 5.54 6.64
N ASP A 239 -11.52 6.05 7.47
CA ASP A 239 -12.54 7.01 7.10
C ASP A 239 -11.86 8.39 6.96
N THR A 240 -11.59 8.79 5.71
CA THR A 240 -10.83 10.01 5.42
C THR A 240 -11.50 11.27 5.93
N LYS A 241 -12.84 11.34 5.89
CA LYS A 241 -13.60 12.48 6.42
C LYS A 241 -13.45 12.58 7.95
N ALA A 242 -13.47 11.45 8.65
CA ALA A 242 -13.25 11.42 10.08
C ALA A 242 -11.82 11.87 10.46
N VAL A 243 -10.82 11.51 9.65
CA VAL A 243 -9.44 11.98 9.85
C VAL A 243 -9.32 13.48 9.63
N ILE A 244 -9.95 14.05 8.60
CA ILE A 244 -10.00 15.51 8.37
C ILE A 244 -10.61 16.23 9.59
N ASP A 245 -11.70 15.72 10.15
CA ASP A 245 -12.31 16.29 11.37
C ASP A 245 -11.37 16.13 12.58
N GLY A 246 -10.67 15.01 12.67
CA GLY A 246 -9.65 14.76 13.69
C GLY A 246 -8.47 15.74 13.63
N ILE A 247 -8.02 16.09 12.41
CA ILE A 247 -6.97 17.09 12.19
C ILE A 247 -7.46 18.48 12.59
N LYS A 248 -8.66 18.88 12.15
CA LYS A 248 -9.26 20.18 12.49
C LYS A 248 -9.46 20.39 13.99
N SER A 249 -9.73 19.32 14.72
CA SER A 249 -9.91 19.35 16.18
C SER A 249 -8.60 19.13 16.94
N GLU A 250 -7.46 19.08 16.27
CA GLU A 250 -6.12 18.82 16.83
C GLU A 250 -5.99 17.46 17.53
N LYS A 251 -7.00 16.59 17.41
CA LYS A 251 -6.95 15.23 17.93
C LYS A 251 -5.88 14.42 17.21
N ILE A 252 -5.77 14.60 15.87
CA ILE A 252 -4.68 14.09 15.05
C ILE A 252 -3.71 15.25 14.81
N GLY A 253 -2.53 15.16 15.40
CA GLY A 253 -1.48 16.16 15.27
C GLY A 253 -0.67 16.04 13.99
N TYR A 254 -0.52 14.80 13.47
CA TYR A 254 0.22 14.50 12.25
C TYR A 254 -0.45 13.35 11.51
N PHE A 255 -0.53 13.45 10.20
CA PHE A 255 -1.06 12.37 9.36
C PHE A 255 -0.15 12.08 8.19
N GLY A 256 0.36 10.83 8.09
CA GLY A 256 1.15 10.34 6.97
C GLY A 256 0.42 9.21 6.25
N MET A 257 0.25 9.34 4.95
CA MET A 257 -0.37 8.29 4.16
C MET A 257 0.37 8.06 2.84
N ASP A 258 0.43 6.79 2.45
CA ASP A 258 0.91 6.36 1.13
C ASP A 258 -0.22 5.78 0.29
N VAL A 259 -1.37 5.54 0.90
CA VAL A 259 -2.56 4.92 0.28
C VAL A 259 -3.80 5.73 0.61
N TYR A 260 -4.74 5.80 -0.34
CA TYR A 260 -5.98 6.55 -0.22
C TYR A 260 -7.19 5.66 -0.54
N GLU A 261 -8.36 5.89 0.08
CA GLU A 261 -9.51 5.02 -0.12
C GLU A 261 -10.10 5.11 -1.53
N ASP A 262 -9.99 6.29 -2.17
CA ASP A 262 -10.46 6.56 -3.53
C ASP A 262 -9.28 6.85 -4.47
N GLU A 263 -8.16 6.10 -4.33
CA GLU A 263 -6.93 6.32 -5.12
C GLU A 263 -7.05 5.96 -6.60
N GLY A 264 -8.10 5.21 -6.98
CA GLY A 264 -8.33 4.80 -8.37
C GLY A 264 -8.54 5.99 -9.31
N GLY A 265 -7.74 6.09 -10.40
CA GLY A 265 -7.77 7.20 -11.34
C GLY A 265 -7.15 8.50 -10.82
N LEU A 266 -6.47 8.45 -9.66
CA LEU A 266 -5.73 9.56 -9.07
C LEU A 266 -4.24 9.21 -8.94
N PHE A 267 -3.92 8.10 -8.28
CA PHE A 267 -2.53 7.70 -8.08
C PHE A 267 -1.97 7.02 -9.33
N PHE A 268 -0.66 7.13 -9.51
CA PHE A 268 0.11 6.64 -10.68
C PHE A 268 -0.14 7.39 -12.00
N GLU A 269 -0.91 8.48 -12.00
CA GLU A 269 -1.20 9.30 -13.16
C GLU A 269 -0.69 10.74 -12.97
N ASP A 270 -0.39 11.42 -14.08
CA ASP A 270 0.01 12.83 -14.06
C ASP A 270 -1.22 13.72 -14.25
N HIS A 271 -1.65 14.36 -13.17
CA HIS A 271 -2.76 15.32 -13.17
C HIS A 271 -2.30 16.78 -13.09
N SER A 272 -1.01 17.06 -13.30
CA SER A 272 -0.45 18.43 -13.15
C SER A 272 -1.10 19.48 -14.05
N GLN A 273 -1.74 19.05 -15.15
CA GLN A 273 -2.41 19.92 -16.11
C GLN A 273 -3.95 19.85 -16.03
N THR A 274 -4.49 19.15 -15.03
CA THR A 274 -5.94 18.96 -14.88
C THR A 274 -6.42 19.50 -13.52
N VAL A 275 -7.71 19.79 -13.42
CA VAL A 275 -8.33 20.20 -12.16
C VAL A 275 -8.61 18.97 -11.31
N LEU A 276 -8.06 18.92 -10.10
CA LEU A 276 -8.34 17.88 -9.15
C LEU A 276 -9.82 17.92 -8.73
N GLN A 277 -10.57 16.84 -8.99
CA GLN A 277 -12.01 16.77 -8.74
C GLN A 277 -12.34 16.23 -7.35
N ASP A 278 -11.39 15.60 -6.66
CA ASP A 278 -11.58 15.05 -5.32
C ASP A 278 -11.39 16.13 -4.26
N ASP A 279 -12.50 16.70 -3.79
CA ASP A 279 -12.50 17.74 -2.74
C ASP A 279 -11.96 17.23 -1.41
N VAL A 280 -12.13 15.94 -1.10
CA VAL A 280 -11.64 15.34 0.15
C VAL A 280 -10.12 15.24 0.10
N PHE A 281 -9.56 14.76 -1.01
CA PHE A 281 -8.13 14.70 -1.22
C PHE A 281 -7.49 16.09 -1.28
N ALA A 282 -8.11 17.03 -2.02
CA ALA A 282 -7.68 18.43 -2.07
C ALA A 282 -7.64 19.05 -0.66
N ARG A 283 -8.63 18.75 0.17
CA ARG A 283 -8.66 19.21 1.56
C ARG A 283 -7.50 18.61 2.37
N LEU A 284 -7.19 17.31 2.23
CA LEU A 284 -6.04 16.70 2.90
C LEU A 284 -4.72 17.37 2.52
N MET A 285 -4.51 17.62 1.24
CA MET A 285 -3.30 18.31 0.73
C MET A 285 -3.11 19.71 1.30
N SER A 286 -4.18 20.37 1.74
CA SER A 286 -4.12 21.74 2.27
C SER A 286 -3.61 21.82 3.73
N PHE A 287 -3.48 20.71 4.45
CA PHE A 287 -2.99 20.70 5.83
C PHE A 287 -1.46 20.60 5.88
N GLN A 288 -0.80 21.48 6.63
CA GLN A 288 0.66 21.48 6.77
C GLN A 288 1.22 20.29 7.57
N ASN A 289 0.39 19.66 8.38
CA ASN A 289 0.72 18.49 9.19
C ASN A 289 0.27 17.15 8.55
N VAL A 290 -0.02 17.17 7.26
CA VAL A 290 -0.32 16.01 6.42
C VAL A 290 0.80 15.80 5.41
N LEU A 291 1.28 14.57 5.28
CA LEU A 291 2.25 14.17 4.27
C LEU A 291 1.70 12.99 3.49
N ILE A 292 1.58 13.18 2.18
CA ILE A 292 0.99 12.21 1.26
C ILE A 292 2.06 11.76 0.28
N THR A 293 2.14 10.46 0.05
CA THR A 293 2.87 9.85 -1.05
C THR A 293 1.90 9.00 -1.87
N SER A 294 2.17 8.80 -3.16
CA SER A 294 1.21 8.20 -4.08
C SER A 294 1.45 6.70 -4.26
N HIS A 295 1.16 5.92 -3.21
CA HIS A 295 1.27 4.45 -3.18
C HIS A 295 2.66 3.95 -3.63
N GLN A 296 3.71 4.63 -3.15
CA GLN A 296 5.10 4.37 -3.54
C GLN A 296 5.93 3.65 -2.47
N ALA A 297 5.34 3.26 -1.33
CA ALA A 297 6.07 2.63 -0.23
C ALA A 297 6.79 1.33 -0.65
N PHE A 298 6.33 0.67 -1.70
CA PHE A 298 6.98 -0.51 -2.27
C PHE A 298 8.16 -0.17 -3.20
N LEU A 299 8.27 1.05 -3.70
CA LEU A 299 9.10 1.44 -4.82
C LEU A 299 10.59 1.49 -4.44
N THR A 300 11.24 0.32 -4.41
CA THR A 300 12.68 0.14 -4.26
C THR A 300 13.19 -0.83 -5.32
N GLU A 301 14.48 -0.74 -5.67
CA GLU A 301 15.10 -1.65 -6.64
C GLU A 301 14.90 -3.13 -6.27
N THR A 302 15.08 -3.46 -4.99
CA THR A 302 14.88 -4.82 -4.48
C THR A 302 13.44 -5.28 -4.65
N ALA A 303 12.46 -4.44 -4.30
CA ALA A 303 11.05 -4.79 -4.46
C ALA A 303 10.68 -4.97 -5.93
N LEU A 304 11.08 -4.06 -6.82
CA LEU A 304 10.83 -4.14 -8.25
C LEU A 304 11.44 -5.41 -8.87
N GLN A 305 12.68 -5.76 -8.48
CA GLN A 305 13.31 -7.00 -8.94
C GLN A 305 12.55 -8.24 -8.46
N ASN A 306 12.11 -8.28 -7.20
CA ASN A 306 11.36 -9.40 -6.63
C ASN A 306 9.98 -9.53 -7.27
N ILE A 307 9.27 -8.39 -7.47
CA ILE A 307 7.99 -8.36 -8.19
C ILE A 307 8.15 -8.93 -9.60
N ALA A 308 9.14 -8.43 -10.35
CA ALA A 308 9.41 -8.86 -11.71
C ALA A 308 9.73 -10.36 -11.78
N THR A 309 10.65 -10.83 -10.93
CA THR A 309 11.07 -12.25 -10.91
C THR A 309 9.89 -13.17 -10.59
N THR A 310 9.08 -12.82 -9.58
CA THR A 310 7.91 -13.62 -9.19
C THR A 310 6.83 -13.60 -10.27
N THR A 311 6.59 -12.44 -10.89
CA THR A 311 5.63 -12.31 -12.00
C THR A 311 6.02 -13.21 -13.18
N ILE A 312 7.28 -13.17 -13.59
CA ILE A 312 7.77 -14.02 -14.68
C ILE A 312 7.73 -15.50 -14.29
N HIS A 313 8.04 -15.84 -13.04
CA HIS A 313 7.85 -17.21 -12.54
C HIS A 313 6.39 -17.67 -12.67
N ASN A 314 5.42 -16.84 -12.28
CA ASN A 314 4.00 -17.15 -12.43
C ASN A 314 3.61 -17.35 -13.90
N LEU A 315 4.10 -16.50 -14.81
CA LEU A 315 3.84 -16.64 -16.25
C LEU A 315 4.46 -17.93 -16.82
N ASN A 316 5.68 -18.32 -16.40
CA ASN A 316 6.31 -19.59 -16.76
C ASN A 316 5.44 -20.79 -16.33
N CYS A 317 4.93 -20.75 -15.09
CA CYS A 317 4.06 -21.82 -14.56
C CYS A 317 2.72 -21.90 -15.32
N PHE A 318 2.14 -20.76 -15.68
CA PHE A 318 0.95 -20.73 -16.53
C PHE A 318 1.18 -21.37 -17.89
N GLU A 319 2.30 -21.05 -18.56
CA GLU A 319 2.65 -21.61 -19.87
C GLU A 319 2.87 -23.11 -19.79
N GLN A 320 3.52 -23.60 -18.74
CA GLN A 320 3.79 -25.01 -18.52
C GLN A 320 2.59 -25.77 -17.91
N ASN A 321 1.51 -25.07 -17.58
CA ASN A 321 0.30 -25.61 -16.94
C ASN A 321 0.59 -26.29 -15.58
N ILE A 322 1.53 -25.75 -14.80
CA ILE A 322 1.87 -26.18 -13.44
C ILE A 322 1.50 -25.11 -12.40
N GLN A 323 1.46 -25.50 -11.13
CA GLN A 323 1.24 -24.56 -10.03
C GLN A 323 2.53 -23.78 -9.74
N SER A 324 2.39 -22.48 -9.49
CA SER A 324 3.49 -21.59 -9.10
C SER A 324 3.72 -21.54 -7.58
N GLY A 325 2.73 -22.00 -6.80
CA GLY A 325 2.67 -21.79 -5.36
C GLY A 325 2.24 -20.39 -4.94
N ASN A 326 1.89 -19.53 -5.91
CA ASN A 326 1.47 -18.15 -5.69
C ASN A 326 0.01 -17.91 -6.09
N GLU A 327 -0.72 -18.99 -6.40
CA GLU A 327 -2.14 -18.95 -6.75
C GLU A 327 -2.99 -18.48 -5.56
N ILE A 328 -4.06 -17.75 -5.87
CA ILE A 328 -5.02 -17.31 -4.87
C ILE A 328 -6.08 -18.41 -4.72
N GLU A 329 -5.82 -19.38 -3.83
CA GLU A 329 -6.68 -20.56 -3.67
C GLU A 329 -7.82 -20.33 -2.67
N ASN A 330 -7.61 -19.52 -1.64
CA ASN A 330 -8.58 -19.30 -0.56
C ASN A 330 -8.82 -17.82 -0.31
N LEU A 331 -10.10 -17.45 -0.16
CA LEU A 331 -10.57 -16.12 0.26
C LEU A 331 -10.40 -15.85 1.77
N LYS A 332 -9.61 -16.67 2.48
CA LYS A 332 -9.20 -16.32 3.83
C LYS A 332 -8.12 -15.26 3.71
N ASN A 333 -8.57 -14.00 3.79
CA ASN A 333 -7.72 -12.83 4.00
C ASN A 333 -6.99 -12.91 5.33
#